data_b7ed41613902444579b708b77d4ce135
#
_entry.id   b7ed41613902444579b708b77d4ce135
#
_cell.length_a   1.000
_cell.length_b   1.000
_cell.length_c   1.000
_cell.angle_alpha   90.00
_cell.angle_beta   90.00
_cell.angle_gamma   90.00
#
_symmetry.space_group_name_H-M   'P 1'
#
loop_
_entity.id
_entity.type
_entity.pdbx_description
1 polymer ?
#
loop_
_entity_poly.entity_id
_entity_poly.type
_entity_poly.pdbx_seq_one_letter_code
_entity_poly.pdbx_strand_id
1 'polypeptide(L)'
;MANTNITGILEKMTGKDKDYRYMATSDLLSELNKESFKADQDLESKLTNIVLQQLEDASGDVSGLAVKCLAPLVKKVNEERVVEMTDKLCDKLLNGKDQHRDTASIALKAVIVEVTTASLSEKILVSLAPQLINGVTNGKSAEIKCECLDILSDVLHRFGNVITKDHAYMLTALLTQLSSTQASVRKKSVSCIASLAPCLSDDLLAKATLEVIKLLKIKRAKSDITRTNIQMIGALSRSVGYRFGPHLAEAVPLLINYCTSASENDEELREYSLQALESFMLRCPRDISPYCEGILNLALEYVSYDPNFTDSMEEDTDDEVQDEEEDDESADEYTDDEDASWKVRRASAKCLSAIIASRPQMLSKMYQEHVQS
;
A
#
# COMPACT_ATOMS: atom_id res chain seq x y z
N MET A 1 -17.75 22.70 38.92
CA MET A 1 -16.54 22.04 39.48
C MET A 1 -15.74 21.24 38.43
N ALA A 2 -16.34 20.57 37.45
CA ALA A 2 -15.58 19.84 36.42
C ALA A 2 -14.76 20.74 35.48
N ASN A 3 -15.32 21.88 35.01
CA ASN A 3 -14.63 22.80 34.11
C ASN A 3 -13.41 23.51 34.72
N THR A 4 -13.40 23.75 36.05
CA THR A 4 -12.27 24.39 36.73
C THR A 4 -11.03 23.50 36.77
N ASN A 5 -11.21 22.20 36.86
CA ASN A 5 -10.11 21.23 36.83
C ASN A 5 -9.45 21.14 35.42
N ILE A 6 -10.26 21.16 34.35
CA ILE A 6 -9.76 21.11 32.97
C ILE A 6 -8.93 22.35 32.62
N THR A 7 -9.37 23.54 33.01
CA THR A 7 -8.59 24.77 32.76
C THR A 7 -7.19 24.68 33.37
N GLY A 8 -7.07 24.18 34.60
CA GLY A 8 -5.77 24.00 35.24
C GLY A 8 -4.89 22.93 34.56
N ILE A 9 -5.50 21.90 33.98
CA ILE A 9 -4.78 20.89 33.16
C ILE A 9 -4.23 21.57 31.90
N LEU A 10 -5.07 22.31 31.17
CA LEU A 10 -4.68 22.98 29.92
C LEU A 10 -3.56 24.02 30.13
N GLU A 11 -3.57 24.75 31.25
CA GLU A 11 -2.48 25.65 31.60
C GLU A 11 -1.16 24.94 31.83
N LYS A 12 -1.18 23.78 32.50
CA LYS A 12 0.02 22.95 32.74
C LYS A 12 0.55 22.34 31.45
N MET A 13 -0.32 21.97 30.50
CA MET A 13 0.07 21.43 29.21
C MET A 13 0.91 22.43 28.38
N THR A 14 0.73 23.74 28.59
CA THR A 14 1.50 24.80 27.92
C THR A 14 2.67 25.32 28.74
N GLY A 15 2.97 24.71 29.87
CA GLY A 15 4.05 25.08 30.79
C GLY A 15 5.45 24.78 30.22
N LYS A 16 6.47 25.38 30.85
CA LYS A 16 7.88 25.20 30.41
C LYS A 16 8.45 23.83 30.71
N ASP A 17 8.04 23.22 31.82
CA ASP A 17 8.54 21.94 32.28
C ASP A 17 7.88 20.78 31.53
N LYS A 18 8.71 19.90 30.94
CA LYS A 18 8.23 18.78 30.12
C LYS A 18 7.46 17.73 30.96
N ASP A 19 7.88 17.52 32.23
CA ASP A 19 7.26 16.50 33.07
C ASP A 19 5.87 16.95 33.48
N TYR A 20 5.69 18.24 33.77
CA TYR A 20 4.36 18.81 33.98
C TYR A 20 3.48 18.75 32.73
N ARG A 21 4.04 19.02 31.54
CA ARG A 21 3.29 18.88 30.28
C ARG A 21 2.86 17.44 30.04
N TYR A 22 3.76 16.46 30.27
CA TYR A 22 3.45 15.04 30.15
C TYR A 22 2.34 14.61 31.11
N MET A 23 2.48 14.93 32.41
CA MET A 23 1.48 14.61 33.43
C MET A 23 0.12 15.23 33.11
N ALA A 24 0.09 16.51 32.73
CA ALA A 24 -1.14 17.19 32.38
C ALA A 24 -1.80 16.61 31.11
N THR A 25 -1.02 16.20 30.11
CA THR A 25 -1.55 15.52 28.92
C THR A 25 -2.10 14.14 29.26
N SER A 26 -1.49 13.42 30.20
CA SER A 26 -1.99 12.15 30.72
C SER A 26 -3.31 12.33 31.52
N ASP A 27 -3.37 13.39 32.33
CA ASP A 27 -4.59 13.75 33.07
C ASP A 27 -5.72 14.11 32.08
N LEU A 28 -5.44 14.87 31.03
CA LEU A 28 -6.40 15.19 29.99
C LEU A 28 -6.91 13.91 29.30
N LEU A 29 -6.04 12.98 28.93
CA LEU A 29 -6.42 11.72 28.33
C LEU A 29 -7.38 10.94 29.25
N SER A 30 -7.08 10.92 30.54
CA SER A 30 -7.92 10.28 31.54
C SER A 30 -9.31 10.94 31.66
N GLU A 31 -9.35 12.29 31.62
CA GLU A 31 -10.62 13.02 31.64
C GLU A 31 -11.45 12.79 30.36
N LEU A 32 -10.82 12.85 29.17
CA LEU A 32 -11.51 12.61 27.90
C LEU A 32 -12.14 11.21 27.81
N ASN A 33 -11.54 10.21 28.46
CA ASN A 33 -12.08 8.85 28.49
C ASN A 33 -13.27 8.67 29.43
N LYS A 34 -13.59 9.64 30.28
CA LYS A 34 -14.77 9.56 31.13
C LYS A 34 -16.06 9.77 30.33
N GLU A 35 -17.05 8.91 30.50
CA GLU A 35 -18.35 9.08 29.83
C GLU A 35 -19.03 10.39 30.23
N SER A 36 -18.86 10.80 31.49
CA SER A 36 -19.43 12.02 32.05
C SER A 36 -18.80 13.32 31.54
N PHE A 37 -17.66 13.23 30.80
CA PHE A 37 -16.99 14.41 30.29
C PHE A 37 -17.82 15.05 29.17
N LYS A 38 -18.09 16.35 29.34
CA LYS A 38 -18.77 17.20 28.35
C LYS A 38 -18.03 18.52 28.25
N ALA A 39 -17.83 19.00 27.04
CA ALA A 39 -17.26 20.31 26.74
C ALA A 39 -18.35 21.23 26.17
N ASP A 40 -18.31 22.50 26.51
CA ASP A 40 -19.01 23.55 25.78
C ASP A 40 -18.14 24.02 24.59
N GLN A 41 -18.68 24.85 23.70
CA GLN A 41 -17.99 25.28 22.48
C GLN A 41 -16.64 25.95 22.73
N ASP A 42 -16.54 26.74 23.82
CA ASP A 42 -15.28 27.43 24.17
C ASP A 42 -14.23 26.43 24.64
N LEU A 43 -14.63 25.45 25.44
CA LEU A 43 -13.76 24.39 25.91
C LEU A 43 -13.34 23.45 24.76
N GLU A 44 -14.26 23.07 23.87
CA GLU A 44 -13.94 22.29 22.66
C GLU A 44 -12.85 22.97 21.83
N SER A 45 -12.96 24.27 21.60
CA SER A 45 -11.98 25.05 20.86
C SER A 45 -10.61 25.06 21.54
N LYS A 46 -10.57 25.28 22.88
CA LYS A 46 -9.33 25.27 23.66
C LYS A 46 -8.67 23.91 23.67
N LEU A 47 -9.44 22.84 23.91
CA LEU A 47 -8.96 21.45 23.89
C LEU A 47 -8.33 21.12 22.54
N THR A 48 -9.06 21.37 21.45
CA THR A 48 -8.60 21.09 20.09
C THR A 48 -7.28 21.82 19.80
N ASN A 49 -7.21 23.13 20.09
CA ASN A 49 -6.01 23.90 19.80
C ASN A 49 -4.80 23.46 20.63
N ILE A 50 -4.99 23.17 21.93
CA ILE A 50 -3.90 22.75 22.82
C ILE A 50 -3.41 21.35 22.45
N VAL A 51 -4.31 20.40 22.17
CA VAL A 51 -3.90 19.05 21.75
C VAL A 51 -3.13 19.12 20.42
N LEU A 52 -3.59 19.90 19.44
CA LEU A 52 -2.87 20.10 18.19
C LEU A 52 -1.50 20.79 18.36
N GLN A 53 -1.38 21.69 19.34
CA GLN A 53 -0.10 22.31 19.70
C GLN A 53 0.86 21.29 20.32
N GLN A 54 0.37 20.41 21.19
CA GLN A 54 1.18 19.38 21.85
C GLN A 54 1.74 18.33 20.88
N LEU A 55 1.14 18.15 19.71
CA LEU A 55 1.71 17.29 18.65
C LEU A 55 3.08 17.78 18.15
N GLU A 56 3.39 19.05 18.34
CA GLU A 56 4.68 19.66 18.00
C GLU A 56 5.60 19.86 19.21
N ASP A 57 5.29 19.20 20.34
CA ASP A 57 6.13 19.31 21.54
C ASP A 57 7.53 18.78 21.25
N ALA A 58 8.53 19.44 21.83
CA ALA A 58 9.93 19.04 21.72
C ALA A 58 10.20 17.66 22.36
N SER A 59 9.35 17.23 23.29
CA SER A 59 9.40 15.89 23.88
C SER A 59 8.52 14.91 23.09
N GLY A 60 9.12 13.88 22.52
CA GLY A 60 8.40 12.81 21.83
C GLY A 60 7.38 12.08 22.71
N ASP A 61 7.61 12.02 24.02
CA ASP A 61 6.67 11.44 24.99
C ASP A 61 5.39 12.26 25.07
N VAL A 62 5.51 13.58 25.12
CA VAL A 62 4.37 14.50 25.16
C VAL A 62 3.60 14.47 23.85
N SER A 63 4.29 14.58 22.71
CA SER A 63 3.63 14.54 21.39
C SER A 63 2.97 13.17 21.12
N GLY A 64 3.59 12.06 21.51
CA GLY A 64 3.00 10.74 21.40
C GLY A 64 1.76 10.55 22.28
N LEU A 65 1.75 11.17 23.47
CA LEU A 65 0.58 11.16 24.35
C LEU A 65 -0.55 12.07 23.82
N ALA A 66 -0.20 13.21 23.21
CA ALA A 66 -1.16 14.08 22.53
C ALA A 66 -1.87 13.38 21.37
N VAL A 67 -1.17 12.53 20.59
CA VAL A 67 -1.79 11.68 19.57
C VAL A 67 -2.86 10.77 20.18
N LYS A 68 -2.58 10.17 21.35
CA LYS A 68 -3.55 9.31 22.03
C LYS A 68 -4.80 10.07 22.53
N CYS A 69 -4.68 11.37 22.77
CA CYS A 69 -5.83 12.21 23.15
C CYS A 69 -6.81 12.43 21.97
N LEU A 70 -6.38 12.29 20.71
CA LEU A 70 -7.22 12.61 19.55
C LEU A 70 -8.43 11.69 19.42
N ALA A 71 -8.27 10.40 19.60
CA ALA A 71 -9.35 9.43 19.48
C ALA A 71 -10.53 9.72 20.45
N PRO A 72 -10.31 9.88 21.78
CA PRO A 72 -11.39 10.28 22.68
C PRO A 72 -11.87 11.72 22.46
N LEU A 73 -11.00 12.64 22.00
CA LEU A 73 -11.38 14.02 21.73
C LEU A 73 -12.39 14.10 20.58
N VAL A 74 -12.17 13.39 19.48
CA VAL A 74 -13.10 13.34 18.33
C VAL A 74 -14.53 12.96 18.77
N LYS A 75 -14.66 12.10 19.77
CA LYS A 75 -15.97 11.67 20.32
C LYS A 75 -16.63 12.70 21.23
N LYS A 76 -15.90 13.73 21.65
CA LYS A 76 -16.35 14.71 22.66
C LYS A 76 -16.57 16.11 22.11
N VAL A 77 -16.11 16.37 20.90
CA VAL A 77 -16.26 17.66 20.21
C VAL A 77 -17.29 17.58 19.08
N ASN A 78 -17.81 18.71 18.65
CA ASN A 78 -18.74 18.78 17.54
C ASN A 78 -18.05 18.48 16.18
N GLU A 79 -18.86 18.14 15.16
CA GLU A 79 -18.36 17.77 13.82
C GLU A 79 -17.50 18.87 13.18
N GLU A 80 -17.82 20.15 13.39
CA GLU A 80 -17.07 21.28 12.83
C GLU A 80 -15.65 21.33 13.37
N ARG A 81 -15.46 21.00 14.64
CA ARG A 81 -14.13 20.91 15.25
C ARG A 81 -13.33 19.74 14.71
N VAL A 82 -13.98 18.61 14.42
CA VAL A 82 -13.30 17.47 13.78
C VAL A 82 -12.85 17.82 12.37
N VAL A 83 -13.66 18.50 11.58
CA VAL A 83 -13.26 19.02 10.25
C VAL A 83 -12.08 19.97 10.38
N GLU A 84 -12.15 20.93 11.29
CA GLU A 84 -11.04 21.89 11.55
C GLU A 84 -9.74 21.17 11.95
N MET A 85 -9.83 20.12 12.79
CA MET A 85 -8.67 19.30 13.16
C MET A 85 -8.06 18.60 11.95
N THR A 86 -8.87 17.96 11.11
CA THR A 86 -8.38 17.26 9.91
C THR A 86 -7.70 18.23 8.94
N ASP A 87 -8.26 19.41 8.73
CA ASP A 87 -7.67 20.43 7.86
C ASP A 87 -6.31 20.93 8.40
N LYS A 88 -6.22 21.22 9.69
CA LYS A 88 -4.98 21.66 10.34
C LYS A 88 -3.91 20.56 10.31
N LEU A 89 -4.29 19.30 10.52
CA LEU A 89 -3.37 18.17 10.47
C LEU A 89 -2.88 17.90 9.04
N CYS A 90 -3.75 18.02 8.06
CA CYS A 90 -3.37 17.89 6.65
C CYS A 90 -2.43 19.03 6.21
N ASP A 91 -2.69 20.27 6.62
CA ASP A 91 -1.78 21.39 6.36
C ASP A 91 -0.40 21.17 7.00
N LYS A 92 -0.35 20.68 8.24
CA LYS A 92 0.91 20.31 8.90
C LYS A 92 1.66 19.19 8.17
N LEU A 93 0.97 18.23 7.65
CA LEU A 93 1.55 17.15 6.82
C LEU A 93 2.18 17.72 5.54
N LEU A 94 1.48 18.61 4.84
CA LEU A 94 1.89 19.11 3.53
C LEU A 94 2.93 20.24 3.62
N ASN A 95 2.78 21.13 4.58
CA ASN A 95 3.52 22.41 4.67
C ASN A 95 4.31 22.57 5.97
N GLY A 96 4.12 21.68 6.95
CA GLY A 96 4.80 21.72 8.24
C GLY A 96 6.29 21.38 8.16
N LYS A 97 6.96 21.50 9.31
CA LYS A 97 8.38 21.11 9.46
C LYS A 97 8.54 19.58 9.37
N ASP A 98 9.62 19.13 8.74
CA ASP A 98 9.90 17.70 8.52
C ASP A 98 9.85 16.88 9.82
N GLN A 99 10.41 17.41 10.90
CA GLN A 99 10.43 16.76 12.23
C GLN A 99 9.04 16.47 12.83
N HIS A 100 7.98 17.14 12.38
CA HIS A 100 6.61 16.96 12.90
C HIS A 100 5.67 16.29 11.89
N ARG A 101 6.17 15.99 10.69
CA ARG A 101 5.35 15.40 9.61
C ARG A 101 4.82 14.02 9.97
N ASP A 102 5.67 13.17 10.51
CA ASP A 102 5.28 11.82 10.92
C ASP A 102 4.21 11.87 12.02
N THR A 103 4.37 12.78 13.00
CA THR A 103 3.38 12.98 14.05
C THR A 103 2.05 13.46 13.47
N ALA A 104 2.08 14.40 12.50
CA ALA A 104 0.88 14.90 11.84
C ALA A 104 0.18 13.80 11.02
N SER A 105 0.94 12.95 10.33
CA SER A 105 0.41 11.79 9.60
C SER A 105 -0.29 10.80 10.55
N ILE A 106 0.38 10.40 11.62
CA ILE A 106 -0.18 9.49 12.62
C ILE A 106 -1.42 10.11 13.27
N ALA A 107 -1.38 11.39 13.61
CA ALA A 107 -2.50 12.13 14.20
C ALA A 107 -3.71 12.17 13.26
N LEU A 108 -3.50 12.47 11.97
CA LEU A 108 -4.57 12.51 10.98
C LEU A 108 -5.21 11.13 10.78
N LYS A 109 -4.41 10.07 10.70
CA LYS A 109 -4.90 8.69 10.66
C LYS A 109 -5.72 8.33 11.90
N ALA A 110 -5.27 8.74 13.09
CA ALA A 110 -5.99 8.52 14.35
C ALA A 110 -7.37 9.21 14.37
N VAL A 111 -7.47 10.43 13.84
CA VAL A 111 -8.75 11.14 13.69
C VAL A 111 -9.67 10.43 12.69
N ILE A 112 -9.15 10.07 11.51
CA ILE A 112 -9.94 9.41 10.44
C ILE A 112 -10.52 8.08 10.93
N VAL A 113 -9.80 7.31 11.75
CA VAL A 113 -10.29 6.03 12.30
C VAL A 113 -11.54 6.23 13.15
N GLU A 114 -11.68 7.34 13.85
CA GLU A 114 -12.82 7.63 14.71
C GLU A 114 -14.05 8.22 13.99
N VAL A 115 -13.92 8.53 12.70
CA VAL A 115 -15.03 9.00 11.87
C VAL A 115 -15.97 7.82 11.56
N THR A 116 -17.18 7.85 12.10
CA THR A 116 -18.15 6.75 11.98
C THR A 116 -19.45 7.15 11.28
N THR A 117 -19.76 8.44 11.18
CA THR A 117 -21.01 8.93 10.59
C THR A 117 -20.80 9.36 9.13
N ALA A 118 -21.79 9.10 8.28
CA ALA A 118 -21.77 9.53 6.89
C ALA A 118 -21.68 11.07 6.75
N SER A 119 -22.43 11.80 7.59
CA SER A 119 -22.42 13.27 7.60
C SER A 119 -21.01 13.83 7.87
N LEU A 120 -20.33 13.33 8.89
CA LEU A 120 -18.98 13.79 9.23
C LEU A 120 -17.96 13.40 8.14
N SER A 121 -18.08 12.17 7.59
CA SER A 121 -17.20 11.74 6.51
C SER A 121 -17.33 12.61 5.27
N GLU A 122 -18.54 12.96 4.83
CA GLU A 122 -18.74 13.88 3.72
C GLU A 122 -18.10 15.25 3.97
N LYS A 123 -18.31 15.84 5.14
CA LYS A 123 -17.76 17.15 5.49
C LYS A 123 -16.23 17.15 5.47
N ILE A 124 -15.61 16.13 6.04
CA ILE A 124 -14.15 15.99 6.06
C ILE A 124 -13.62 15.80 4.64
N LEU A 125 -14.23 14.92 3.85
CA LEU A 125 -13.69 14.51 2.56
C LEU A 125 -13.76 15.60 1.50
N VAL A 126 -14.73 16.51 1.58
CA VAL A 126 -14.81 17.68 0.69
C VAL A 126 -13.54 18.52 0.73
N SER A 127 -12.90 18.64 1.88
CA SER A 127 -11.66 19.40 2.04
C SER A 127 -10.42 18.49 1.96
N LEU A 128 -10.43 17.36 2.66
CA LEU A 128 -9.28 16.50 2.84
C LEU A 128 -8.85 15.81 1.53
N ALA A 129 -9.79 15.29 0.74
CA ALA A 129 -9.45 14.52 -0.46
C ALA A 129 -8.70 15.35 -1.52
N PRO A 130 -9.14 16.59 -1.87
CA PRO A 130 -8.38 17.45 -2.77
C PRO A 130 -6.98 17.81 -2.24
N GLN A 131 -6.84 18.02 -0.93
CA GLN A 131 -5.54 18.34 -0.32
C GLN A 131 -4.59 17.14 -0.43
N LEU A 132 -5.04 15.93 -0.12
CA LEU A 132 -4.24 14.71 -0.26
C LEU A 132 -3.82 14.46 -1.72
N ILE A 133 -4.74 14.63 -2.67
CA ILE A 133 -4.43 14.50 -4.10
C ILE A 133 -3.40 15.55 -4.54
N ASN A 134 -3.53 16.77 -4.05
CA ASN A 134 -2.49 17.79 -4.30
C ASN A 134 -1.13 17.38 -3.70
N GLY A 135 -1.11 16.80 -2.51
CA GLY A 135 0.10 16.26 -1.91
C GLY A 135 0.71 15.12 -2.72
N VAL A 136 -0.11 14.24 -3.28
CA VAL A 136 0.33 13.14 -4.18
C VAL A 136 0.94 13.69 -5.47
N THR A 137 0.32 14.69 -6.09
CA THR A 137 0.76 15.23 -7.40
C THR A 137 1.92 16.21 -7.27
N ASN A 138 1.80 17.16 -6.35
CA ASN A 138 2.68 18.33 -6.23
C ASN A 138 3.57 18.30 -4.97
N GLY A 139 3.51 17.23 -4.16
CA GLY A 139 4.33 17.11 -2.95
C GLY A 139 5.82 17.29 -3.26
N LYS A 140 6.50 18.07 -2.42
CA LYS A 140 7.90 18.48 -2.61
C LYS A 140 8.89 17.33 -2.50
N SER A 141 8.54 16.27 -1.79
CA SER A 141 9.40 15.11 -1.57
C SER A 141 8.63 13.80 -1.75
N ALA A 142 9.37 12.69 -1.91
CA ALA A 142 8.78 11.36 -2.00
C ALA A 142 8.04 10.95 -0.70
N GLU A 143 8.57 11.40 0.45
CA GLU A 143 7.98 11.14 1.77
C GLU A 143 6.57 11.74 1.87
N ILE A 144 6.41 13.02 1.50
CA ILE A 144 5.09 13.68 1.50
C ILE A 144 4.12 12.95 0.58
N LYS A 145 4.56 12.58 -0.64
CA LYS A 145 3.73 11.84 -1.57
C LYS A 145 3.30 10.48 -0.99
N CYS A 146 4.24 9.79 -0.36
CA CYS A 146 3.99 8.49 0.26
C CYS A 146 3.01 8.58 1.43
N GLU A 147 3.15 9.57 2.31
CA GLU A 147 2.23 9.77 3.43
C GLU A 147 0.81 10.14 2.93
N CYS A 148 0.71 11.00 1.92
CA CYS A 148 -0.57 11.33 1.30
C CYS A 148 -1.23 10.10 0.67
N LEU A 149 -0.46 9.24 -0.02
CA LEU A 149 -0.96 8.01 -0.62
C LEU A 149 -1.45 7.01 0.44
N ASP A 150 -0.75 6.87 1.56
CA ASP A 150 -1.15 5.99 2.65
C ASP A 150 -2.47 6.46 3.28
N ILE A 151 -2.56 7.75 3.62
CA ILE A 151 -3.77 8.31 4.20
C ILE A 151 -4.94 8.23 3.21
N LEU A 152 -4.69 8.54 1.93
CA LEU A 152 -5.70 8.43 0.89
C LEU A 152 -6.17 6.98 0.70
N SER A 153 -5.27 6.00 0.80
CA SER A 153 -5.63 4.58 0.73
C SER A 153 -6.56 4.18 1.88
N ASP A 154 -6.28 4.62 3.11
CA ASP A 154 -7.13 4.39 4.29
C ASP A 154 -8.51 5.06 4.12
N VAL A 155 -8.53 6.30 3.63
CA VAL A 155 -9.76 7.05 3.33
C VAL A 155 -10.60 6.33 2.28
N LEU A 156 -9.99 5.90 1.18
CA LEU A 156 -10.69 5.21 0.09
C LEU A 156 -11.23 3.86 0.51
N HIS A 157 -10.48 3.11 1.32
CA HIS A 157 -10.93 1.83 1.85
C HIS A 157 -12.20 1.98 2.71
N ARG A 158 -12.30 3.05 3.49
CA ARG A 158 -13.43 3.29 4.40
C ARG A 158 -14.58 4.08 3.78
N PHE A 159 -14.26 5.06 2.98
CA PHE A 159 -15.21 6.10 2.53
C PHE A 159 -15.23 6.27 1.01
N GLY A 160 -14.60 5.39 0.25
CA GLY A 160 -14.52 5.53 -1.21
C GLY A 160 -15.88 5.72 -1.89
N ASN A 161 -16.92 5.08 -1.39
CA ASN A 161 -18.28 5.22 -1.92
C ASN A 161 -18.94 6.58 -1.62
N VAL A 162 -18.40 7.38 -0.72
CA VAL A 162 -18.94 8.71 -0.36
C VAL A 162 -18.51 9.77 -1.38
N ILE A 163 -17.30 9.63 -1.96
CA ILE A 163 -16.64 10.63 -2.83
C ILE A 163 -16.67 10.25 -4.31
N THR A 164 -17.73 9.63 -4.77
CA THR A 164 -17.86 9.12 -6.15
C THR A 164 -17.68 10.19 -7.23
N LYS A 165 -18.01 11.45 -6.94
CA LYS A 165 -17.86 12.58 -7.87
C LYS A 165 -16.40 12.85 -8.24
N ASP A 166 -15.48 12.54 -7.34
CA ASP A 166 -14.05 12.84 -7.49
C ASP A 166 -13.25 11.64 -8.02
N HIS A 167 -13.88 10.47 -8.16
CA HIS A 167 -13.19 9.24 -8.59
C HIS A 167 -12.38 9.40 -9.89
N ALA A 168 -12.96 10.06 -10.90
CA ALA A 168 -12.27 10.25 -12.19
C ALA A 168 -11.02 11.12 -12.04
N TYR A 169 -11.10 12.17 -11.24
CA TYR A 169 -9.98 13.07 -10.95
C TYR A 169 -8.89 12.34 -10.13
N MET A 170 -9.27 11.66 -9.05
CA MET A 170 -8.37 10.88 -8.21
C MET A 170 -7.66 9.81 -9.01
N LEU A 171 -8.40 9.03 -9.79
CA LEU A 171 -7.85 7.97 -10.63
C LEU A 171 -6.80 8.51 -11.60
N THR A 172 -7.07 9.63 -12.26
CA THR A 172 -6.12 10.25 -13.19
C THR A 172 -4.85 10.67 -12.47
N ALA A 173 -4.96 11.30 -11.31
CA ALA A 173 -3.82 11.71 -10.51
C ALA A 173 -2.98 10.51 -10.04
N LEU A 174 -3.62 9.44 -9.57
CA LEU A 174 -2.95 8.23 -9.08
C LEU A 174 -2.25 7.46 -10.21
N LEU A 175 -2.88 7.32 -11.38
CA LEU A 175 -2.28 6.63 -12.52
C LEU A 175 -0.99 7.31 -12.99
N THR A 176 -0.89 8.64 -12.91
CA THR A 176 0.36 9.34 -13.27
C THR A 176 1.52 8.96 -12.35
N GLN A 177 1.26 8.62 -11.09
CA GLN A 177 2.30 8.24 -10.13
C GLN A 177 2.87 6.83 -10.36
N LEU A 178 2.23 5.97 -11.16
CA LEU A 178 2.78 4.67 -11.56
C LEU A 178 4.07 4.81 -12.39
N SER A 179 4.32 5.99 -12.96
CA SER A 179 5.53 6.33 -13.69
C SER A 179 6.52 7.18 -12.89
N SER A 180 6.31 7.35 -11.58
CA SER A 180 7.22 8.08 -10.70
C SER A 180 8.63 7.48 -10.74
N THR A 181 9.65 8.32 -10.65
CA THR A 181 11.05 7.89 -10.53
C THR A 181 11.31 7.17 -9.19
N GLN A 182 10.52 7.47 -8.17
CA GLN A 182 10.64 6.90 -6.83
C GLN A 182 9.85 5.59 -6.70
N ALA A 183 10.53 4.49 -6.42
CA ALA A 183 9.91 3.17 -6.28
C ALA A 183 8.86 3.11 -5.16
N SER A 184 9.10 3.79 -4.02
CA SER A 184 8.16 3.88 -2.91
C SER A 184 6.84 4.53 -3.32
N VAL A 185 6.89 5.62 -4.09
CA VAL A 185 5.71 6.31 -4.62
C VAL A 185 4.93 5.39 -5.57
N ARG A 186 5.62 4.69 -6.49
CA ARG A 186 4.97 3.72 -7.39
C ARG A 186 4.24 2.62 -6.62
N LYS A 187 4.91 1.98 -5.65
CA LYS A 187 4.34 0.90 -4.84
C LYS A 187 3.09 1.36 -4.06
N LYS A 188 3.17 2.52 -3.41
CA LYS A 188 2.03 3.08 -2.66
C LYS A 188 0.89 3.51 -3.59
N SER A 189 1.19 3.99 -4.79
CA SER A 189 0.16 4.31 -5.80
C SER A 189 -0.60 3.07 -6.27
N VAL A 190 0.10 1.94 -6.46
CA VAL A 190 -0.56 0.65 -6.75
C VAL A 190 -1.54 0.29 -5.63
N SER A 191 -1.14 0.38 -4.37
CA SER A 191 -2.01 0.09 -3.22
C SER A 191 -3.21 1.04 -3.15
N CYS A 192 -2.98 2.34 -3.38
CA CYS A 192 -4.03 3.35 -3.34
C CYS A 192 -5.06 3.17 -4.46
N ILE A 193 -4.62 2.87 -5.70
CA ILE A 193 -5.52 2.56 -6.82
C ILE A 193 -6.31 1.28 -6.52
N ALA A 194 -5.66 0.26 -5.93
CA ALA A 194 -6.32 -0.98 -5.53
C ALA A 194 -7.41 -0.74 -4.47
N SER A 195 -7.21 0.21 -3.55
CA SER A 195 -8.23 0.62 -2.57
C SER A 195 -9.39 1.40 -3.20
N LEU A 196 -9.13 2.19 -4.25
CA LEU A 196 -10.15 2.93 -4.99
C LEU A 196 -10.97 2.01 -5.92
N ALA A 197 -10.34 1.01 -6.53
CA ALA A 197 -10.91 0.19 -7.60
C ALA A 197 -12.28 -0.46 -7.28
N PRO A 198 -12.55 -1.00 -6.08
CA PRO A 198 -13.85 -1.55 -5.74
C PRO A 198 -15.00 -0.54 -5.82
N CYS A 199 -14.70 0.74 -5.57
CA CYS A 199 -15.68 1.83 -5.57
C CYS A 199 -15.90 2.46 -6.95
N LEU A 200 -15.05 2.16 -7.94
CA LEU A 200 -15.16 2.70 -9.30
C LEU A 200 -16.37 2.13 -10.03
N SER A 201 -16.98 2.96 -10.89
CA SER A 201 -17.89 2.47 -11.91
C SER A 201 -17.19 1.55 -12.91
N ASP A 202 -17.93 0.71 -13.61
CA ASP A 202 -17.34 -0.21 -14.61
C ASP A 202 -16.61 0.55 -15.72
N ASP A 203 -17.10 1.72 -16.13
CA ASP A 203 -16.45 2.57 -17.12
C ASP A 203 -15.09 3.11 -16.64
N LEU A 204 -15.03 3.59 -15.39
CA LEU A 204 -13.78 4.09 -14.82
C LEU A 204 -12.78 2.94 -14.56
N LEU A 205 -13.26 1.78 -14.13
CA LEU A 205 -12.44 0.60 -13.96
C LEU A 205 -11.86 0.12 -15.30
N ALA A 206 -12.70 0.06 -16.35
CA ALA A 206 -12.26 -0.28 -17.70
C ALA A 206 -11.22 0.72 -18.22
N LYS A 207 -11.46 2.02 -18.03
CA LYS A 207 -10.50 3.07 -18.40
C LYS A 207 -9.16 2.88 -17.68
N ALA A 208 -9.16 2.64 -16.38
CA ALA A 208 -7.96 2.42 -15.60
C ALA A 208 -7.18 1.20 -16.10
N THR A 209 -7.88 0.08 -16.28
CA THR A 209 -7.27 -1.18 -16.72
C THR A 209 -6.67 -1.06 -18.12
N LEU A 210 -7.40 -0.46 -19.06
CA LEU A 210 -6.92 -0.25 -20.44
C LEU A 210 -5.73 0.70 -20.49
N GLU A 211 -5.68 1.71 -19.63
CA GLU A 211 -4.52 2.61 -19.57
C GLU A 211 -3.27 1.88 -19.11
N VAL A 212 -3.36 1.04 -18.07
CA VAL A 212 -2.24 0.22 -17.62
C VAL A 212 -1.81 -0.79 -18.68
N ILE A 213 -2.76 -1.44 -19.38
CA ILE A 213 -2.47 -2.35 -20.49
C ILE A 213 -1.75 -1.62 -21.63
N LYS A 214 -2.17 -0.40 -21.97
CA LYS A 214 -1.48 0.42 -22.98
C LYS A 214 -0.03 0.70 -22.59
N LEU A 215 0.22 1.04 -21.32
CA LEU A 215 1.59 1.27 -20.83
C LEU A 215 2.44 0.00 -20.95
N LEU A 216 1.88 -1.18 -20.68
CA LEU A 216 2.56 -2.46 -20.87
C LEU A 216 2.86 -2.78 -22.35
N LYS A 217 2.11 -2.23 -23.31
CA LYS A 217 2.38 -2.43 -24.75
C LYS A 217 3.52 -1.55 -25.29
N ILE A 218 4.06 -0.66 -24.48
CA ILE A 218 5.19 0.23 -24.88
C ILE A 218 6.51 -0.56 -24.87
N LYS A 219 7.03 -0.90 -26.05
CA LYS A 219 8.21 -1.77 -26.24
C LYS A 219 9.53 -1.30 -25.59
N ARG A 220 9.64 -0.06 -25.15
CA ARG A 220 10.86 0.54 -24.57
C ARG A 220 10.60 1.16 -23.18
N ALA A 221 9.62 0.66 -22.46
CA ALA A 221 9.41 1.10 -21.07
C ALA A 221 10.60 0.64 -20.19
N LYS A 222 10.92 1.45 -19.17
CA LYS A 222 11.93 1.05 -18.17
C LYS A 222 11.41 -0.19 -17.41
N SER A 223 12.31 -1.13 -17.12
CA SER A 223 11.98 -2.37 -16.40
C SER A 223 11.17 -2.13 -15.12
N ASP A 224 11.58 -1.18 -14.29
CA ASP A 224 10.88 -0.81 -13.05
C ASP A 224 9.42 -0.38 -13.25
N ILE A 225 9.16 0.38 -14.34
CA ILE A 225 7.81 0.84 -14.66
C ILE A 225 6.98 -0.33 -15.20
N THR A 226 7.59 -1.20 -16.00
CA THR A 226 6.95 -2.43 -16.48
C THR A 226 6.53 -3.32 -15.32
N ARG A 227 7.44 -3.59 -14.36
CA ARG A 227 7.15 -4.35 -13.14
C ARG A 227 6.01 -3.72 -12.34
N THR A 228 6.03 -2.39 -12.17
CA THR A 228 4.96 -1.65 -11.48
C THR A 228 3.60 -1.84 -12.16
N ASN A 229 3.55 -1.75 -13.49
CA ASN A 229 2.30 -1.90 -14.25
C ASN A 229 1.78 -3.36 -14.19
N ILE A 230 2.66 -4.36 -14.19
CA ILE A 230 2.27 -5.77 -13.98
C ILE A 230 1.71 -5.96 -12.56
N GLN A 231 2.36 -5.40 -11.53
CA GLN A 231 1.83 -5.41 -10.17
C GLN A 231 0.45 -4.74 -10.10
N MET A 232 0.25 -3.64 -10.83
CA MET A 232 -1.04 -2.93 -10.87
C MET A 232 -2.14 -3.81 -11.47
N ILE A 233 -1.87 -4.52 -12.57
CA ILE A 233 -2.82 -5.47 -13.17
C ILE A 233 -3.23 -6.55 -12.18
N GLY A 234 -2.27 -7.16 -11.49
CA GLY A 234 -2.54 -8.16 -10.45
C GLY A 234 -3.33 -7.58 -9.27
N ALA A 235 -3.00 -6.35 -8.84
CA ALA A 235 -3.69 -5.67 -7.76
C ALA A 235 -5.15 -5.33 -8.11
N LEU A 236 -5.40 -4.85 -9.34
CA LEU A 236 -6.76 -4.61 -9.85
C LEU A 236 -7.58 -5.89 -9.81
N SER A 237 -7.08 -6.98 -10.38
CA SER A 237 -7.79 -8.26 -10.37
C SER A 237 -8.14 -8.71 -8.93
N ARG A 238 -7.20 -8.61 -7.99
CA ARG A 238 -7.45 -8.96 -6.58
C ARG A 238 -8.54 -8.11 -5.94
N SER A 239 -8.54 -6.81 -6.24
CA SER A 239 -9.46 -5.86 -5.61
C SER A 239 -10.88 -5.93 -6.17
N VAL A 240 -11.05 -6.13 -7.50
CA VAL A 240 -12.37 -6.05 -8.14
C VAL A 240 -12.95 -7.41 -8.51
N GLY A 241 -12.16 -8.49 -8.39
CA GLY A 241 -12.60 -9.85 -8.65
C GLY A 241 -13.08 -10.05 -10.09
N TYR A 242 -14.24 -10.67 -10.25
CA TYR A 242 -14.82 -11.02 -11.56
C TYR A 242 -15.04 -9.81 -12.50
N ARG A 243 -15.13 -8.58 -11.96
CA ARG A 243 -15.24 -7.36 -12.78
C ARG A 243 -13.99 -7.14 -13.66
N PHE A 244 -12.88 -7.79 -13.35
CA PHE A 244 -11.67 -7.78 -14.17
C PHE A 244 -11.78 -8.71 -15.40
N GLY A 245 -12.70 -9.69 -15.41
CA GLY A 245 -12.85 -10.71 -16.44
C GLY A 245 -12.79 -10.22 -17.89
N PRO A 246 -13.51 -9.14 -18.27
CA PRO A 246 -13.49 -8.61 -19.65
C PRO A 246 -12.11 -8.22 -20.18
N HIS A 247 -11.12 -8.00 -19.31
CA HIS A 247 -9.78 -7.55 -19.67
C HIS A 247 -8.76 -8.71 -19.83
N LEU A 248 -9.14 -9.94 -19.48
CA LEU A 248 -8.24 -11.10 -19.51
C LEU A 248 -7.70 -11.40 -20.93
N ALA A 249 -8.52 -11.17 -21.95
CA ALA A 249 -8.11 -11.41 -23.34
C ALA A 249 -6.88 -10.61 -23.76
N GLU A 250 -6.69 -9.43 -23.20
CA GLU A 250 -5.51 -8.59 -23.45
C GLU A 250 -4.42 -8.81 -22.39
N ALA A 251 -4.79 -8.99 -21.13
CA ALA A 251 -3.85 -9.07 -20.02
C ALA A 251 -3.08 -10.38 -20.01
N VAL A 252 -3.75 -11.53 -20.19
CA VAL A 252 -3.10 -12.85 -20.05
C VAL A 252 -1.97 -13.08 -21.07
N PRO A 253 -2.17 -12.85 -22.39
CA PRO A 253 -1.08 -13.02 -23.35
C PRO A 253 0.11 -12.10 -23.09
N LEU A 254 -0.16 -10.86 -22.62
CA LEU A 254 0.89 -9.92 -22.26
C LEU A 254 1.73 -10.44 -21.08
N LEU A 255 1.08 -10.92 -20.03
CA LEU A 255 1.80 -11.41 -18.83
C LEU A 255 2.59 -12.68 -19.12
N ILE A 256 2.04 -13.62 -19.90
CA ILE A 256 2.77 -14.81 -20.35
C ILE A 256 4.01 -14.36 -21.13
N ASN A 257 3.86 -13.45 -22.09
CA ASN A 257 4.98 -12.95 -22.86
C ASN A 257 6.04 -12.24 -22.01
N TYR A 258 5.65 -11.44 -21.02
CA TYR A 258 6.60 -10.81 -20.11
C TYR A 258 7.33 -11.81 -19.23
N CYS A 259 6.66 -12.86 -18.77
CA CYS A 259 7.27 -13.90 -17.96
C CYS A 259 8.32 -14.68 -18.78
N THR A 260 7.99 -15.08 -20.00
CA THR A 260 8.87 -15.90 -20.86
C THR A 260 10.01 -15.07 -21.51
N SER A 261 9.78 -13.79 -21.80
CA SER A 261 10.78 -12.91 -22.42
C SER A 261 11.60 -12.08 -21.43
N ALA A 262 11.42 -12.29 -20.13
CA ALA A 262 12.22 -11.62 -19.10
C ALA A 262 13.71 -12.00 -19.26
N SER A 263 14.61 -11.03 -19.04
CA SER A 263 16.04 -11.32 -18.97
C SER A 263 16.35 -12.27 -17.81
N GLU A 264 17.47 -12.98 -17.90
CA GLU A 264 17.87 -13.99 -16.89
C GLU A 264 17.82 -13.44 -15.47
N ASN A 265 18.25 -12.20 -15.28
CA ASN A 265 18.31 -11.53 -13.97
C ASN A 265 17.04 -10.75 -13.60
N ASP A 266 15.91 -10.92 -14.29
CA ASP A 266 14.66 -10.23 -13.99
C ASP A 266 13.63 -11.16 -13.35
N GLU A 267 14.01 -11.77 -12.20
CA GLU A 267 13.11 -12.62 -11.42
C GLU A 267 11.88 -11.87 -10.92
N GLU A 268 12.00 -10.60 -10.58
CA GLU A 268 10.85 -9.80 -10.14
C GLU A 268 9.78 -9.71 -11.23
N LEU A 269 10.17 -9.59 -12.49
CA LEU A 269 9.22 -9.53 -13.61
C LEU A 269 8.47 -10.86 -13.77
N ARG A 270 9.18 -11.99 -13.62
CA ARG A 270 8.57 -13.33 -13.62
C ARG A 270 7.65 -13.53 -12.44
N GLU A 271 8.13 -13.22 -11.24
CA GLU A 271 7.34 -13.33 -10.01
C GLU A 271 6.02 -12.56 -10.10
N TYR A 272 6.07 -11.28 -10.50
CA TYR A 272 4.87 -10.44 -10.57
C TYR A 272 3.90 -10.90 -11.67
N SER A 273 4.42 -11.40 -12.79
CA SER A 273 3.60 -11.96 -13.87
C SER A 273 2.85 -13.21 -13.38
N LEU A 274 3.54 -14.14 -12.73
CA LEU A 274 2.94 -15.34 -12.15
C LEU A 274 1.92 -15.01 -11.04
N GLN A 275 2.23 -14.05 -10.16
CA GLN A 275 1.28 -13.59 -9.12
C GLN A 275 0.01 -12.97 -9.71
N ALA A 276 0.11 -12.26 -10.84
CA ALA A 276 -1.05 -11.71 -11.51
C ALA A 276 -1.89 -12.82 -12.16
N LEU A 277 -1.25 -13.81 -12.80
CA LEU A 277 -1.92 -14.98 -13.37
C LEU A 277 -2.61 -15.83 -12.29
N GLU A 278 -1.95 -16.06 -11.13
CA GLU A 278 -2.58 -16.69 -9.95
C GLU A 278 -3.87 -15.95 -9.55
N SER A 279 -3.79 -14.62 -9.49
CA SER A 279 -4.96 -13.80 -9.15
C SER A 279 -6.10 -13.97 -10.15
N PHE A 280 -5.81 -14.06 -11.45
CA PHE A 280 -6.84 -14.27 -12.46
C PHE A 280 -7.51 -15.64 -12.30
N MET A 281 -6.74 -16.69 -12.02
CA MET A 281 -7.27 -18.03 -11.76
C MET A 281 -8.27 -18.05 -10.60
N LEU A 282 -7.93 -17.35 -9.51
CA LEU A 282 -8.75 -17.33 -8.29
C LEU A 282 -9.94 -16.37 -8.38
N ARG A 283 -9.80 -15.23 -9.08
CA ARG A 283 -10.77 -14.14 -9.05
C ARG A 283 -11.70 -14.09 -10.26
N CYS A 284 -11.27 -14.65 -11.39
CA CYS A 284 -12.04 -14.66 -12.65
C CYS A 284 -12.23 -16.09 -13.18
N PRO A 285 -12.76 -17.03 -12.39
CA PRO A 285 -12.74 -18.47 -12.73
C PRO A 285 -13.52 -18.81 -13.99
N ARG A 286 -14.47 -18.00 -14.42
CA ARG A 286 -15.23 -18.24 -15.68
C ARG A 286 -14.44 -17.77 -16.90
N ASP A 287 -13.97 -16.53 -16.85
CA ASP A 287 -13.37 -15.86 -18.02
C ASP A 287 -11.93 -16.33 -18.30
N ILE A 288 -11.22 -16.85 -17.28
CA ILE A 288 -9.85 -17.37 -17.42
C ILE A 288 -9.79 -18.74 -18.15
N SER A 289 -10.93 -19.43 -18.33
CA SER A 289 -11.00 -20.79 -18.85
C SER A 289 -10.20 -21.03 -20.13
N PRO A 290 -10.25 -20.16 -21.16
CA PRO A 290 -9.50 -20.35 -22.40
C PRO A 290 -7.98 -20.33 -22.25
N TYR A 291 -7.49 -19.79 -21.14
CA TYR A 291 -6.05 -19.53 -20.90
C TYR A 291 -5.43 -20.53 -19.91
N CYS A 292 -6.23 -21.40 -19.30
CA CYS A 292 -5.78 -22.30 -18.22
C CYS A 292 -4.62 -23.19 -18.65
N GLU A 293 -4.64 -23.73 -19.88
CA GLU A 293 -3.58 -24.62 -20.38
C GLU A 293 -2.25 -23.86 -20.57
N GLY A 294 -2.30 -22.66 -21.13
CA GLY A 294 -1.11 -21.80 -21.27
C GLY A 294 -0.52 -21.39 -19.92
N ILE A 295 -1.38 -21.09 -18.94
CA ILE A 295 -0.93 -20.73 -17.59
C ILE A 295 -0.37 -21.96 -16.86
N LEU A 296 -0.96 -23.15 -17.06
CA LEU A 296 -0.46 -24.39 -16.50
C LEU A 296 0.95 -24.71 -17.02
N ASN A 297 1.14 -24.66 -18.33
CA ASN A 297 2.44 -24.93 -18.94
C ASN A 297 3.51 -23.96 -18.42
N LEU A 298 3.18 -22.67 -18.36
CA LEU A 298 4.08 -21.67 -17.81
C LEU A 298 4.43 -21.95 -16.33
N ALA A 299 3.43 -22.32 -15.54
CA ALA A 299 3.67 -22.60 -14.13
C ALA A 299 4.50 -23.89 -13.92
N LEU A 300 4.33 -24.89 -14.76
CA LEU A 300 5.16 -26.11 -14.72
C LEU A 300 6.61 -25.83 -15.12
N GLU A 301 6.84 -24.96 -16.10
CA GLU A 301 8.17 -24.52 -16.52
C GLU A 301 8.92 -23.82 -15.38
N TYR A 302 8.24 -22.90 -14.67
CA TYR A 302 8.89 -22.07 -13.64
C TYR A 302 8.85 -22.64 -12.22
N VAL A 303 8.20 -23.77 -11.95
CA VAL A 303 8.22 -24.40 -10.63
C VAL A 303 9.59 -24.98 -10.27
N SER A 304 10.36 -25.36 -11.28
CA SER A 304 11.74 -25.86 -11.17
C SER A 304 12.79 -24.83 -11.63
N TYR A 305 12.40 -23.56 -11.75
CA TYR A 305 13.29 -22.52 -12.24
C TYR A 305 14.54 -22.38 -11.34
N ASP A 306 15.71 -22.63 -11.94
CA ASP A 306 17.02 -22.44 -11.32
C ASP A 306 17.97 -21.86 -12.39
N PRO A 307 18.32 -20.57 -12.30
CA PRO A 307 19.20 -19.95 -13.27
C PRO A 307 20.65 -20.48 -13.21
N ASN A 308 21.03 -21.10 -12.09
CA ASN A 308 22.39 -21.63 -11.89
C ASN A 308 22.56 -23.07 -12.43
N PHE A 309 21.46 -23.75 -12.78
CA PHE A 309 21.50 -25.15 -13.19
C PHE A 309 22.02 -25.34 -14.63
N THR A 310 21.93 -24.32 -15.49
CA THR A 310 22.36 -24.39 -16.90
C THR A 310 23.87 -24.31 -17.08
N ASP A 311 24.61 -23.72 -16.16
CA ASP A 311 26.07 -23.58 -16.26
C ASP A 311 26.86 -24.82 -15.79
N SER A 312 26.23 -25.77 -15.10
CA SER A 312 26.92 -26.96 -14.58
C SER A 312 26.98 -28.16 -15.54
N MET A 313 26.41 -28.06 -16.76
CA MET A 313 26.44 -29.18 -17.72
C MET A 313 27.45 -29.03 -18.88
N GLU A 314 28.21 -27.94 -18.97
CA GLU A 314 29.19 -27.75 -20.06
C GLU A 314 30.68 -27.84 -19.64
N GLU A 315 31.03 -28.06 -18.39
CA GLU A 315 32.43 -28.20 -17.95
C GLU A 315 32.69 -29.46 -17.11
N ASP A 316 32.47 -30.65 -17.71
CA ASP A 316 33.22 -31.85 -17.32
C ASP A 316 34.23 -32.17 -18.44
N THR A 317 35.29 -31.34 -18.55
CA THR A 317 36.53 -31.77 -19.17
C THR A 317 37.60 -31.84 -18.10
N ASP A 318 38.04 -33.09 -17.87
CA ASP A 318 39.22 -33.48 -17.09
C ASP A 318 40.33 -32.42 -17.12
N ASP A 319 40.72 -31.92 -15.95
CA ASP A 319 42.11 -31.61 -15.70
C ASP A 319 42.44 -31.92 -14.22
N GLU A 320 43.26 -32.94 -14.06
CA GLU A 320 43.98 -33.26 -12.80
C GLU A 320 44.86 -32.07 -12.45
N VAL A 321 45.02 -31.86 -11.13
CA VAL A 321 46.30 -31.61 -10.47
C VAL A 321 46.39 -30.51 -9.44
N GLN A 322 46.83 -30.97 -8.35
CA GLN A 322 47.75 -30.45 -7.29
C GLN A 322 47.18 -29.62 -6.13
N ASP A 323 47.21 -30.34 -5.02
CA ASP A 323 47.34 -29.80 -3.65
C ASP A 323 48.46 -28.74 -3.56
N GLU A 324 48.10 -27.56 -3.07
CA GLU A 324 48.99 -26.77 -2.20
C GLU A 324 48.14 -26.13 -1.10
N GLU A 325 48.38 -26.60 0.12
CA GLU A 325 47.85 -26.02 1.35
C GLU A 325 48.47 -24.63 1.54
N GLU A 326 47.65 -23.58 1.55
CA GLU A 326 47.97 -22.34 2.28
C GLU A 326 46.77 -21.89 3.10
N ASP A 327 46.95 -21.99 4.43
CA ASP A 327 46.11 -21.34 5.44
C ASP A 327 46.10 -19.85 5.23
N ASP A 328 44.92 -19.29 4.90
CA ASP A 328 44.67 -17.88 5.18
C ASP A 328 43.23 -17.72 5.69
N GLU A 329 43.12 -17.52 7.01
CA GLU A 329 41.91 -17.12 7.70
C GLU A 329 41.50 -15.70 7.23
N SER A 330 40.80 -15.58 6.14
CA SER A 330 39.98 -14.38 5.87
C SER A 330 38.52 -14.77 6.02
N ALA A 331 37.89 -14.24 7.05
CA ALA A 331 36.46 -14.25 7.22
C ALA A 331 35.84 -13.53 6.00
N ASP A 332 35.58 -14.27 4.93
CA ASP A 332 34.70 -13.84 3.86
C ASP A 332 33.30 -13.64 4.44
N GLU A 333 32.97 -12.39 4.64
CA GLU A 333 31.63 -11.89 4.74
C GLU A 333 30.93 -12.32 3.46
N TYR A 334 30.29 -13.50 3.48
CA TYR A 334 29.37 -13.93 2.43
C TYR A 334 28.31 -12.86 2.33
N THR A 335 28.48 -11.95 1.39
CA THR A 335 27.34 -11.21 0.82
C THR A 335 26.48 -12.28 0.17
N ASP A 336 25.42 -12.64 0.88
CA ASP A 336 24.28 -13.37 0.34
C ASP A 336 23.76 -12.53 -0.84
N ASP A 337 24.31 -12.73 -2.03
CA ASP A 337 23.66 -12.36 -3.29
C ASP A 337 22.39 -13.18 -3.31
N GLU A 338 21.32 -12.56 -2.84
CA GLU A 338 20.02 -13.21 -2.59
C GLU A 338 19.55 -13.84 -3.90
N ASP A 339 19.80 -15.13 -4.05
CA ASP A 339 19.16 -15.93 -5.10
C ASP A 339 17.65 -15.73 -5.02
N ALA A 340 17.12 -14.83 -5.85
CA ALA A 340 15.70 -14.51 -5.88
C ALA A 340 14.87 -15.54 -6.66
N SER A 341 15.51 -16.56 -7.23
CA SER A 341 14.86 -17.62 -8.03
C SER A 341 13.78 -18.37 -7.23
N TRP A 342 13.96 -18.53 -5.91
CA TRP A 342 12.94 -19.14 -5.04
C TRP A 342 11.63 -18.38 -5.04
N LYS A 343 11.62 -17.03 -5.28
CA LYS A 343 10.41 -16.23 -5.37
C LYS A 343 9.61 -16.60 -6.62
N VAL A 344 10.31 -16.87 -7.71
CA VAL A 344 9.70 -17.34 -8.97
C VAL A 344 9.09 -18.73 -8.77
N ARG A 345 9.87 -19.68 -8.21
CA ARG A 345 9.37 -21.05 -7.91
C ARG A 345 8.15 -20.99 -7.00
N ARG A 346 8.19 -20.18 -5.96
CA ARG A 346 7.05 -19.99 -5.04
C ARG A 346 5.82 -19.40 -5.74
N ALA A 347 5.99 -18.40 -6.60
CA ALA A 347 4.89 -17.80 -7.35
C ALA A 347 4.28 -18.81 -8.33
N SER A 348 5.12 -19.62 -8.98
CA SER A 348 4.71 -20.69 -9.86
C SER A 348 3.93 -21.78 -9.11
N ALA A 349 4.44 -22.26 -7.97
CA ALA A 349 3.73 -23.24 -7.14
C ALA A 349 2.36 -22.73 -6.67
N LYS A 350 2.24 -21.43 -6.34
CA LYS A 350 0.95 -20.81 -6.02
C LYS A 350 0.01 -20.75 -7.22
N CYS A 351 0.54 -20.50 -8.42
CA CYS A 351 -0.25 -20.53 -9.64
C CYS A 351 -0.79 -21.94 -9.92
N LEU A 352 0.03 -22.99 -9.76
CA LEU A 352 -0.41 -24.39 -9.83
C LEU A 352 -1.48 -24.71 -8.78
N SER A 353 -1.27 -24.28 -7.54
CA SER A 353 -2.28 -24.43 -6.47
C SER A 353 -3.62 -23.78 -6.83
N ALA A 354 -3.57 -22.57 -7.43
CA ALA A 354 -4.76 -21.85 -7.88
C ALA A 354 -5.49 -22.60 -9.01
N ILE A 355 -4.75 -23.23 -9.95
CA ILE A 355 -5.31 -24.05 -11.01
C ILE A 355 -6.00 -25.28 -10.40
N ILE A 356 -5.33 -26.01 -9.51
CA ILE A 356 -5.87 -27.19 -8.83
C ILE A 356 -7.17 -26.84 -8.09
N ALA A 357 -7.17 -25.73 -7.33
CA ALA A 357 -8.32 -25.30 -6.55
C ALA A 357 -9.50 -24.85 -7.42
N SER A 358 -9.24 -24.16 -8.53
CA SER A 358 -10.28 -23.56 -9.37
C SER A 358 -10.73 -24.44 -10.54
N ARG A 359 -9.98 -25.53 -10.88
CA ARG A 359 -10.18 -26.37 -12.07
C ARG A 359 -10.10 -27.86 -11.74
N PRO A 360 -10.94 -28.39 -10.84
CA PRO A 360 -10.88 -29.83 -10.48
C PRO A 360 -11.08 -30.75 -11.68
N GLN A 361 -11.76 -30.31 -12.73
CA GLN A 361 -11.96 -31.09 -13.98
C GLN A 361 -10.65 -31.32 -14.75
N MET A 362 -9.60 -30.53 -14.52
CA MET A 362 -8.29 -30.70 -15.17
C MET A 362 -7.37 -31.67 -14.41
N LEU A 363 -7.70 -32.04 -13.17
CA LEU A 363 -6.83 -32.85 -12.31
C LEU A 363 -6.44 -34.19 -12.92
N SER A 364 -7.40 -34.90 -13.52
CA SER A 364 -7.12 -36.22 -14.15
C SER A 364 -6.13 -36.09 -15.32
N LYS A 365 -6.29 -35.06 -16.15
CA LYS A 365 -5.38 -34.76 -17.26
C LYS A 365 -3.99 -34.39 -16.73
N MET A 366 -3.93 -33.50 -15.76
CA MET A 366 -2.67 -33.06 -15.13
C MET A 366 -1.90 -34.23 -14.52
N TYR A 367 -2.60 -35.11 -13.83
CA TYR A 367 -1.98 -36.30 -13.23
C TYR A 367 -1.39 -37.24 -14.28
N GLN A 368 -2.11 -37.50 -15.37
CA GLN A 368 -1.65 -38.38 -16.45
C GLN A 368 -0.48 -37.80 -17.22
N GLU A 369 -0.48 -36.50 -17.50
CA GLU A 369 0.51 -35.86 -18.38
C GLU A 369 1.77 -35.40 -17.63
N HIS A 370 1.68 -35.12 -16.32
CA HIS A 370 2.78 -34.46 -15.61
C HIS A 370 3.25 -35.14 -14.32
N VAL A 371 2.55 -36.19 -13.85
CA VAL A 371 2.94 -36.94 -12.64
C VAL A 371 3.31 -38.38 -12.95
N GLN A 372 2.72 -39.00 -14.00
CA GLN A 372 3.03 -40.36 -14.40
C GLN A 372 4.13 -40.46 -15.48
N SER A 373 4.47 -39.36 -16.13
CA SER A 373 5.61 -39.28 -17.06
C SER A 373 6.91 -38.98 -16.30
#